data_a2a0db8375e7c8964694428db484aaad
#
_entry.id   a2a0db8375e7c8964694428db484aaad
#
_cell.length_a   1.000
_cell.length_b   1.000
_cell.length_c   1.000
_cell.angle_alpha   90.00
_cell.angle_beta   90.00
_cell.angle_gamma   90.00
#
_symmetry.space_group_name_H-M   'P 1'
#
loop_
_entity.id
_entity.type
_entity.pdbx_description
1 polymer ?
#
loop_
_entity_poly.entity_id
_entity_poly.type
_entity_poly.pdbx_seq_one_letter_code
_entity_poly.pdbx_strand_id
1 'polypeptide(L)'
;KTPGADVEETKKTGFHDCFARHTRNFVEYAGYWLAQDMMHHGSIAEYWAAREKAVIMDLSPLRKYEVTGPDAEALMQVCITRDVKKIPVGGIVYTAMCFEHGGMIDDGTLFRLGDTNFRWIGGTDQSGLWLRKQAEERGLNAWVRTSTDHHCNVAVQGPLSRTILKDVIWTPPAQPTIEELQWFRFSIGRIGGFHGPSVVVSRTGYSGELGYE
;
A
#
# COMPACT_ATOMS: atom_id res chain seq x y z
N LYS A 1 21.37 10.64 30.01
CA LYS A 1 20.26 10.01 29.27
C LYS A 1 19.84 8.74 30.01
N THR A 2 18.54 8.51 30.18
CA THR A 2 18.00 7.24 30.66
C THR A 2 18.28 6.17 29.60
N PRO A 3 18.79 4.98 29.96
CA PRO A 3 18.92 3.89 29.02
C PRO A 3 17.58 3.64 28.31
N GLY A 4 17.58 3.61 26.97
CA GLY A 4 16.36 3.44 26.17
C GLY A 4 15.59 4.73 25.83
N ALA A 5 16.07 5.91 26.21
CA ALA A 5 15.41 7.18 25.91
C ALA A 5 15.32 7.49 24.40
N ASP A 6 16.10 6.79 23.58
CA ASP A 6 16.12 6.93 22.12
C ASP A 6 15.40 5.75 21.40
N VAL A 7 14.74 4.87 22.15
CA VAL A 7 13.96 3.75 21.58
C VAL A 7 12.59 4.29 21.17
N GLU A 8 12.28 4.22 19.91
CA GLU A 8 10.90 4.49 19.43
C GLU A 8 9.96 3.41 19.96
N GLU A 9 8.82 3.84 20.49
CA GLU A 9 7.77 2.89 20.89
C GLU A 9 7.17 2.22 19.66
N THR A 10 6.98 0.90 19.71
CA THR A 10 6.28 0.17 18.66
C THR A 10 4.81 0.58 18.62
N LYS A 11 4.38 1.05 17.47
CA LYS A 11 3.03 1.59 17.25
C LYS A 11 2.01 0.48 17.04
N LYS A 12 0.75 0.79 17.25
CA LYS A 12 -0.39 0.00 16.78
C LYS A 12 -0.88 0.54 15.45
N THR A 13 -1.26 -0.35 14.54
CA THR A 13 -1.99 0.04 13.32
C THR A 13 -3.44 0.37 13.66
N GLY A 14 -4.17 1.01 12.75
CA GLY A 14 -5.61 1.23 12.94
C GLY A 14 -6.45 -0.05 12.97
N PHE A 15 -5.90 -1.17 12.51
CA PHE A 15 -6.55 -2.50 12.54
C PHE A 15 -6.12 -3.35 13.73
N HIS A 16 -5.13 -2.91 14.53
CA HIS A 16 -4.58 -3.70 15.63
C HIS A 16 -5.65 -4.28 16.56
N ASP A 17 -6.58 -3.46 17.02
CA ASP A 17 -7.62 -3.89 17.96
C ASP A 17 -8.65 -4.83 17.33
N CYS A 18 -8.81 -4.79 16.00
CA CYS A 18 -9.62 -5.75 15.25
C CYS A 18 -8.93 -7.12 15.24
N PHE A 19 -7.64 -7.18 14.92
CA PHE A 19 -6.86 -8.41 14.93
C PHE A 19 -6.71 -8.97 16.36
N ALA A 20 -6.55 -8.11 17.36
CA ALA A 20 -6.41 -8.52 18.75
C ALA A 20 -7.63 -9.27 19.35
N ARG A 21 -8.78 -9.23 18.66
CA ARG A 21 -9.95 -10.06 19.00
C ARG A 21 -9.78 -11.52 18.59
N HIS A 22 -8.87 -11.79 17.65
CA HIS A 22 -8.68 -13.10 17.04
C HIS A 22 -7.32 -13.72 17.35
N THR A 23 -6.33 -12.91 17.76
CA THR A 23 -5.00 -13.41 18.11
C THR A 23 -4.36 -12.55 19.22
N ARG A 24 -3.43 -13.15 19.95
CA ARG A 24 -2.49 -12.45 20.83
C ARG A 24 -1.06 -12.56 20.36
N ASN A 25 -0.83 -13.25 19.24
CA ASN A 25 0.48 -13.45 18.66
C ASN A 25 0.81 -12.29 17.70
N PHE A 26 1.53 -11.31 18.24
CA PHE A 26 1.96 -10.13 17.50
C PHE A 26 3.48 -10.10 17.39
N VAL A 27 3.97 -9.61 16.28
CA VAL A 27 5.38 -9.38 15.99
C VAL A 27 5.60 -7.92 15.64
N GLU A 28 6.76 -7.39 16.03
CA GLU A 28 7.18 -6.07 15.56
C GLU A 28 7.60 -6.15 14.09
N TYR A 29 7.06 -5.26 13.27
CA TYR A 29 7.44 -5.10 11.88
C TYR A 29 7.42 -3.61 11.50
N ALA A 30 8.59 -3.10 11.11
CA ALA A 30 8.77 -1.71 10.63
C ALA A 30 8.20 -0.64 11.58
N GLY A 31 8.32 -0.87 12.89
CA GLY A 31 7.86 0.04 13.94
C GLY A 31 6.40 -0.19 14.38
N TYR A 32 5.75 -1.28 13.95
CA TYR A 32 4.35 -1.57 14.28
C TYR A 32 4.16 -3.00 14.78
N TRP A 33 3.15 -3.17 15.66
CA TRP A 33 2.67 -4.49 16.05
C TRP A 33 1.72 -5.07 15.01
N LEU A 34 2.15 -6.15 14.34
CA LEU A 34 1.35 -6.90 13.39
C LEU A 34 0.98 -8.28 13.94
N ALA A 35 -0.24 -8.75 13.62
CA ALA A 35 -0.62 -10.13 13.89
C ALA A 35 0.25 -11.06 13.04
N GLN A 36 0.94 -12.01 13.70
CA GLN A 36 1.78 -12.99 13.03
C GLN A 36 0.97 -14.15 12.49
N ASP A 37 -0.02 -14.60 13.23
CA ASP A 37 -0.96 -15.64 12.86
C ASP A 37 -2.29 -15.48 13.63
N MET A 38 -3.30 -16.21 13.21
CA MET A 38 -4.57 -16.30 13.93
C MET A 38 -4.53 -17.48 14.89
N MET A 39 -4.84 -17.21 16.18
CA MET A 39 -4.90 -18.25 17.21
C MET A 39 -5.78 -19.42 16.77
N HIS A 40 -5.33 -20.62 17.07
CA HIS A 40 -5.98 -21.90 16.78
C HIS A 40 -5.98 -22.35 15.32
N HIS A 41 -5.47 -21.56 14.38
CA HIS A 41 -5.38 -21.93 12.96
C HIS A 41 -3.95 -22.29 12.55
N GLY A 42 -2.99 -21.42 12.82
CA GLY A 42 -1.59 -21.59 12.45
C GLY A 42 -1.32 -21.38 10.95
N SER A 43 -0.07 -21.20 10.61
CA SER A 43 0.39 -20.81 9.26
C SER A 43 -0.01 -21.77 8.14
N ILE A 44 -0.11 -23.08 8.42
CA ILE A 44 -0.52 -24.07 7.41
C ILE A 44 -1.99 -23.89 7.03
N ALA A 45 -2.87 -23.69 8.03
CA ALA A 45 -4.29 -23.47 7.76
C ALA A 45 -4.52 -22.13 7.06
N GLU A 46 -3.76 -21.08 7.43
CA GLU A 46 -3.80 -19.78 6.77
C GLU A 46 -3.30 -19.86 5.31
N TYR A 47 -2.25 -20.63 5.05
CA TYR A 47 -1.79 -20.91 3.69
C TYR A 47 -2.91 -21.52 2.84
N TRP A 48 -3.59 -22.57 3.33
CA TRP A 48 -4.68 -23.19 2.59
C TRP A 48 -5.90 -22.27 2.47
N ALA A 49 -6.17 -21.42 3.47
CA ALA A 49 -7.20 -20.39 3.36
C ALA A 49 -6.88 -19.39 2.24
N ALA A 50 -5.62 -18.98 2.08
CA ALA A 50 -5.20 -18.11 0.97
C ALA A 50 -5.36 -18.79 -0.39
N ARG A 51 -5.13 -20.12 -0.48
CA ARG A 51 -5.21 -20.88 -1.74
C ARG A 51 -6.65 -21.23 -2.15
N GLU A 52 -7.51 -21.51 -1.20
CA GLU A 52 -8.85 -22.06 -1.45
C GLU A 52 -9.99 -21.09 -1.09
N LYS A 53 -9.72 -20.10 -0.26
CA LYS A 53 -10.71 -19.16 0.29
C LYS A 53 -10.26 -17.71 0.16
N ALA A 54 -9.99 -17.06 1.27
CA ALA A 54 -9.36 -15.75 1.35
C ALA A 54 -8.75 -15.53 2.74
N VAL A 55 -7.71 -14.70 2.78
CA VAL A 55 -7.06 -14.19 3.98
C VAL A 55 -7.05 -12.68 3.96
N ILE A 56 -6.99 -12.09 5.16
CA ILE A 56 -6.75 -10.65 5.34
C ILE A 56 -5.42 -10.45 6.05
N MET A 57 -4.60 -9.52 5.53
CA MET A 57 -3.30 -9.18 6.09
C MET A 57 -3.21 -7.67 6.31
N ASP A 58 -2.71 -7.25 7.46
CA ASP A 58 -2.45 -5.84 7.74
C ASP A 58 -1.13 -5.42 7.11
N LEU A 59 -1.19 -4.53 6.14
CA LEU A 59 -0.05 -3.95 5.43
C LEU A 59 0.15 -2.47 5.77
N SER A 60 -0.48 -1.99 6.83
CA SER A 60 -0.41 -0.58 7.22
C SER A 60 1.01 -0.06 7.47
N PRO A 61 2.01 -0.88 7.91
CA PRO A 61 3.39 -0.42 8.06
C PRO A 61 4.13 -0.09 6.77
N LEU A 62 3.66 -0.56 5.60
CA LEU A 62 4.28 -0.19 4.32
C LEU A 62 4.31 1.34 4.19
N ARG A 63 5.46 1.86 3.80
CA ARG A 63 5.69 3.30 3.68
C ARG A 63 4.91 3.88 2.51
N LYS A 64 4.17 4.94 2.76
CA LYS A 64 3.35 5.63 1.77
C LYS A 64 3.80 7.06 1.62
N TYR A 65 4.08 7.45 0.39
CA TYR A 65 4.49 8.81 0.03
C TYR A 65 3.58 9.35 -1.06
N GLU A 66 2.94 10.48 -0.75
CA GLU A 66 2.20 11.26 -1.74
C GLU A 66 3.20 12.18 -2.44
N VAL A 67 3.24 12.09 -3.76
CA VAL A 67 4.07 12.94 -4.63
C VAL A 67 3.13 13.76 -5.50
N THR A 68 3.12 15.07 -5.26
CA THR A 68 2.19 16.01 -5.91
C THR A 68 2.93 17.22 -6.45
N GLY A 69 2.35 17.89 -7.44
CA GLY A 69 2.90 19.11 -8.02
C GLY A 69 3.12 19.02 -9.53
N PRO A 70 3.37 20.15 -10.19
CA PRO A 70 3.53 20.21 -11.64
C PRO A 70 4.60 19.24 -12.17
N ASP A 71 5.68 19.04 -11.42
CA ASP A 71 6.80 18.19 -11.81
C ASP A 71 6.78 16.80 -11.15
N ALA A 72 5.64 16.38 -10.57
CA ALA A 72 5.52 15.08 -9.91
C ALA A 72 5.80 13.91 -10.87
N GLU A 73 5.31 13.96 -12.12
CA GLU A 73 5.61 12.95 -13.14
C GLU A 73 7.11 12.91 -13.45
N ALA A 74 7.74 14.08 -13.61
CA ALA A 74 9.17 14.17 -13.90
C ALA A 74 10.01 13.61 -12.75
N LEU A 75 9.64 13.90 -11.49
CA LEU A 75 10.30 13.35 -10.31
C LEU A 75 10.20 11.83 -10.28
N MET A 76 8.99 11.28 -10.46
CA MET A 76 8.81 9.83 -10.45
C MET A 76 9.54 9.17 -11.62
N GLN A 77 9.55 9.79 -12.82
CA GLN A 77 10.28 9.29 -13.99
C GLN A 77 11.79 9.15 -13.76
N VAL A 78 12.37 10.03 -12.93
CA VAL A 78 13.80 9.99 -12.58
C VAL A 78 14.10 8.92 -11.54
N CYS A 79 13.17 8.71 -10.59
CA CYS A 79 13.44 7.91 -9.39
C CYS A 79 13.15 6.41 -9.55
N ILE A 80 12.35 6.00 -10.52
CA ILE A 80 11.96 4.59 -10.71
C ILE A 80 12.40 4.03 -12.05
N THR A 81 12.42 2.71 -12.17
CA THR A 81 12.89 2.01 -13.38
C THR A 81 11.82 1.80 -14.45
N ARG A 82 10.55 2.10 -14.16
CA ARG A 82 9.46 2.04 -15.12
C ARG A 82 9.23 3.38 -15.79
N ASP A 83 8.75 3.36 -17.03
CA ASP A 83 8.33 4.55 -17.75
C ASP A 83 6.99 5.07 -17.22
N VAL A 84 7.07 6.12 -16.40
CA VAL A 84 5.89 6.71 -15.72
C VAL A 84 4.89 7.29 -16.70
N LYS A 85 5.35 7.80 -17.84
CA LYS A 85 4.51 8.39 -18.89
C LYS A 85 3.55 7.37 -19.53
N LYS A 86 3.87 6.08 -19.44
CA LYS A 86 3.00 4.99 -19.92
C LYS A 86 1.97 4.52 -18.90
N ILE A 87 2.02 5.03 -17.67
CA ILE A 87 1.05 4.68 -16.64
C ILE A 87 -0.16 5.59 -16.80
N PRO A 88 -1.36 5.10 -17.15
CA PRO A 88 -2.55 5.93 -17.20
C PRO A 88 -3.02 6.31 -15.79
N VAL A 89 -3.79 7.37 -15.66
CA VAL A 89 -4.53 7.66 -14.41
C VAL A 89 -5.40 6.45 -14.05
N GLY A 90 -5.42 6.06 -12.77
CA GLY A 90 -6.03 4.81 -12.32
C GLY A 90 -5.13 3.58 -12.47
N GLY A 91 -3.93 3.75 -13.02
CA GLY A 91 -2.93 2.70 -13.21
C GLY A 91 -1.97 2.57 -12.04
N ILE A 92 -1.42 1.36 -11.92
CA ILE A 92 -0.41 0.99 -10.94
C ILE A 92 0.72 0.27 -11.66
N VAL A 93 1.94 0.42 -11.19
CA VAL A 93 3.07 -0.43 -11.60
C VAL A 93 3.88 -0.85 -10.39
N TYR A 94 4.35 -2.09 -10.41
CA TYR A 94 5.41 -2.54 -9.51
C TYR A 94 6.77 -2.22 -10.16
N THR A 95 7.69 -1.62 -9.39
CA THR A 95 8.95 -1.10 -9.91
C THR A 95 9.99 -0.97 -8.82
N ALA A 96 11.27 -0.97 -9.22
CA ALA A 96 12.38 -0.65 -8.33
C ALA A 96 12.65 0.87 -8.35
N MET A 97 13.12 1.36 -7.21
CA MET A 97 13.74 2.67 -7.03
C MET A 97 15.23 2.47 -6.79
N CYS A 98 16.07 3.13 -7.58
CA CYS A 98 17.51 2.90 -7.57
C CYS A 98 18.29 4.19 -7.36
N PHE A 99 19.51 4.05 -6.80
CA PHE A 99 20.54 5.06 -6.83
C PHE A 99 21.10 5.24 -8.26
N GLU A 100 21.84 6.31 -8.50
CA GLU A 100 22.46 6.60 -9.81
C GLU A 100 23.41 5.49 -10.30
N HIS A 101 24.06 4.78 -9.37
CA HIS A 101 24.95 3.66 -9.68
C HIS A 101 24.23 2.32 -9.87
N GLY A 102 22.88 2.32 -9.86
CA GLY A 102 22.07 1.13 -10.09
C GLY A 102 21.77 0.27 -8.85
N GLY A 103 22.32 0.63 -7.67
CA GLY A 103 21.97 -0.03 -6.42
C GLY A 103 20.50 0.23 -6.05
N MET A 104 19.77 -0.80 -5.64
CA MET A 104 18.36 -0.67 -5.26
C MET A 104 18.22 0.02 -3.90
N ILE A 105 17.38 1.02 -3.84
CA ILE A 105 16.97 1.73 -2.61
C ILE A 105 15.77 1.00 -1.99
N ASP A 106 14.79 0.70 -2.85
CA ASP A 106 13.50 0.13 -2.46
C ASP A 106 12.84 -0.50 -3.68
N ASP A 107 11.84 -1.32 -3.45
CA ASP A 107 10.90 -1.76 -4.46
C ASP A 107 9.47 -1.54 -3.94
N GLY A 108 8.54 -1.34 -4.85
CA GLY A 108 7.19 -1.02 -4.43
C GLY A 108 6.24 -0.76 -5.59
N THR A 109 5.09 -0.26 -5.24
CA THR A 109 4.05 0.10 -6.20
C THR A 109 3.90 1.60 -6.33
N LEU A 110 3.85 2.08 -7.58
CA LEU A 110 3.51 3.45 -7.91
C LEU A 110 2.09 3.49 -8.45
N PHE A 111 1.23 4.26 -7.77
CA PHE A 111 -0.14 4.58 -8.18
C PHE A 111 -0.15 5.93 -8.89
N ARG A 112 -0.77 6.03 -10.05
CA ARG A 112 -1.06 7.32 -10.68
C ARG A 112 -2.50 7.73 -10.34
N LEU A 113 -2.63 8.59 -9.31
CA LEU A 113 -3.93 9.07 -8.82
C LEU A 113 -4.51 10.20 -9.68
N GLY A 114 -3.64 10.90 -10.42
CA GLY A 114 -3.98 12.00 -11.31
C GLY A 114 -2.78 12.39 -12.16
N ASP A 115 -2.92 13.41 -13.00
CA ASP A 115 -1.84 13.86 -13.89
C ASP A 115 -0.61 14.34 -13.12
N THR A 116 -0.84 14.98 -11.97
CA THR A 116 0.19 15.55 -11.09
C THR A 116 0.16 14.99 -9.69
N ASN A 117 -0.42 13.81 -9.50
CA ASN A 117 -0.62 13.18 -8.20
C ASN A 117 -0.31 11.68 -8.26
N PHE A 118 0.69 11.29 -7.50
CA PHE A 118 1.18 9.91 -7.41
C PHE A 118 1.28 9.47 -5.96
N ARG A 119 1.13 8.16 -5.74
CA ARG A 119 1.42 7.53 -4.44
C ARG A 119 2.44 6.43 -4.64
N TRP A 120 3.55 6.52 -3.92
CA TRP A 120 4.51 5.43 -3.77
C TRP A 120 4.18 4.62 -2.52
N ILE A 121 4.14 3.31 -2.65
CA ILE A 121 4.04 2.37 -1.52
C ILE A 121 5.23 1.43 -1.59
N GLY A 122 6.09 1.46 -0.57
CA GLY A 122 7.32 0.68 -0.50
C GLY A 122 7.64 0.20 0.90
N GLY A 123 8.83 -0.36 1.07
CA GLY A 123 9.25 -1.01 2.32
C GLY A 123 10.06 -0.14 3.27
N THR A 124 10.64 0.97 2.80
CA THR A 124 11.61 1.75 3.58
C THR A 124 11.39 3.25 3.53
N ASP A 125 11.79 3.94 4.60
CA ASP A 125 11.79 5.40 4.66
C ASP A 125 12.83 6.05 3.75
N GLN A 126 13.83 5.29 3.28
CA GLN A 126 14.82 5.77 2.32
C GLN A 126 14.20 6.24 1.01
N SER A 127 13.10 5.63 0.58
CA SER A 127 12.35 6.05 -0.63
C SER A 127 11.92 7.51 -0.53
N GLY A 128 11.34 7.90 0.62
CA GLY A 128 10.87 9.27 0.83
C GLY A 128 12.01 10.28 0.91
N LEU A 129 13.12 9.91 1.54
CA LEU A 129 14.33 10.74 1.60
C LEU A 129 14.92 10.93 0.21
N TRP A 130 15.01 9.86 -0.58
CA TRP A 130 15.50 9.89 -1.95
C TRP A 130 14.66 10.77 -2.86
N LEU A 131 13.32 10.60 -2.81
CA LEU A 131 12.40 11.43 -3.60
C LEU A 131 12.57 12.92 -3.29
N ARG A 132 12.67 13.31 -2.00
CA ARG A 132 12.90 14.71 -1.62
C ARG A 132 14.24 15.23 -2.11
N LYS A 133 15.31 14.43 -1.94
CA LYS A 133 16.64 14.78 -2.42
C LYS A 133 16.64 15.03 -3.92
N GLN A 134 16.05 14.13 -4.72
CA GLN A 134 16.01 14.26 -6.17
C GLN A 134 15.15 15.46 -6.62
N ALA A 135 14.07 15.77 -5.92
CA ALA A 135 13.27 16.96 -6.19
C ALA A 135 14.09 18.25 -5.96
N GLU A 136 14.81 18.33 -4.84
CA GLU A 136 15.65 19.48 -4.48
C GLU A 136 16.84 19.65 -5.43
N GLU A 137 17.64 18.61 -5.65
CA GLU A 137 18.83 18.65 -6.51
C GLU A 137 18.53 19.01 -7.97
N ARG A 138 17.33 18.70 -8.43
CA ARG A 138 16.90 18.99 -9.82
C ARG A 138 16.02 20.23 -9.95
N GLY A 139 15.73 20.92 -8.82
CA GLY A 139 14.87 22.10 -8.80
C GLY A 139 13.43 21.81 -9.27
N LEU A 140 12.92 20.59 -9.03
CA LEU A 140 11.58 20.19 -9.45
C LEU A 140 10.51 20.74 -8.50
N ASN A 141 9.46 21.31 -9.07
CA ASN A 141 8.28 21.77 -8.33
C ASN A 141 7.37 20.59 -8.00
N ALA A 142 7.81 19.76 -7.07
CA ALA A 142 7.12 18.57 -6.59
C ALA A 142 7.25 18.45 -5.07
N TRP A 143 6.16 18.09 -4.41
CA TRP A 143 6.09 17.91 -2.96
C TRP A 143 5.98 16.44 -2.61
N VAL A 144 6.79 15.99 -1.65
CA VAL A 144 6.82 14.61 -1.16
C VAL A 144 6.42 14.60 0.31
N ARG A 145 5.24 14.04 0.60
CA ARG A 145 4.69 13.93 1.96
C ARG A 145 4.53 12.48 2.35
N THR A 146 4.94 12.12 3.57
CA THR A 146 4.59 10.81 4.12
C THR A 146 3.12 10.77 4.51
N SER A 147 2.44 9.68 4.18
CA SER A 147 1.06 9.42 4.56
C SER A 147 0.89 8.07 5.27
N THR A 148 2.00 7.44 5.69
CA THR A 148 2.03 6.11 6.31
C THR A 148 1.09 6.01 7.51
N ASP A 149 1.17 6.95 8.46
CA ASP A 149 0.34 6.95 9.67
C ASP A 149 -1.10 7.46 9.42
N HIS A 150 -1.39 7.96 8.22
CA HIS A 150 -2.71 8.50 7.85
C HIS A 150 -3.58 7.52 7.05
N HIS A 151 -2.97 6.45 6.52
CA HIS A 151 -3.65 5.46 5.70
C HIS A 151 -3.35 4.05 6.19
N CYS A 152 -4.34 3.41 6.75
CA CYS A 152 -4.28 1.98 6.98
C CYS A 152 -4.40 1.24 5.65
N ASN A 153 -3.73 0.10 5.53
CA ASN A 153 -3.76 -0.75 4.36
C ASN A 153 -3.97 -2.20 4.77
N VAL A 154 -4.90 -2.87 4.13
CA VAL A 154 -5.09 -4.32 4.27
C VAL A 154 -5.09 -4.98 2.91
N ALA A 155 -4.48 -6.15 2.82
CA ALA A 155 -4.60 -7.02 1.68
C ALA A 155 -5.66 -8.09 1.95
N VAL A 156 -6.58 -8.28 1.00
CA VAL A 156 -7.55 -9.38 0.98
C VAL A 156 -7.19 -10.28 -0.20
N GLN A 157 -6.62 -11.44 0.09
CA GLN A 157 -5.98 -12.31 -0.90
C GLN A 157 -6.59 -13.71 -0.89
N GLY A 158 -6.80 -14.28 -2.06
CA GLY A 158 -7.36 -15.61 -2.28
C GLY A 158 -8.53 -15.60 -3.26
N PRO A 159 -8.96 -16.77 -3.78
CA PRO A 159 -9.97 -16.87 -4.83
C PRO A 159 -11.34 -16.26 -4.47
N LEU A 160 -11.69 -16.20 -3.19
CA LEU A 160 -12.95 -15.60 -2.74
C LEU A 160 -12.86 -14.08 -2.46
N SER A 161 -11.67 -13.46 -2.59
CA SER A 161 -11.47 -12.04 -2.28
C SER A 161 -12.41 -11.11 -3.05
N ARG A 162 -12.63 -11.37 -4.35
CA ARG A 162 -13.57 -10.60 -5.18
C ARG A 162 -15.00 -10.73 -4.67
N THR A 163 -15.44 -11.93 -4.36
CA THR A 163 -16.81 -12.20 -3.88
C THR A 163 -17.06 -11.49 -2.55
N ILE A 164 -16.07 -11.48 -1.66
CA ILE A 164 -16.17 -10.79 -0.38
C ILE A 164 -16.22 -9.27 -0.59
N LEU A 165 -15.29 -8.73 -1.38
CA LEU A 165 -15.14 -7.28 -1.50
C LEU A 165 -16.24 -6.60 -2.30
N LYS A 166 -16.86 -7.27 -3.28
CA LYS A 166 -18.00 -6.70 -4.01
C LYS A 166 -19.20 -6.38 -3.11
N ASP A 167 -19.37 -7.14 -2.02
CA ASP A 167 -20.44 -6.93 -1.06
C ASP A 167 -20.10 -5.86 0.00
N VAL A 168 -18.81 -5.53 0.12
CA VAL A 168 -18.28 -4.58 1.12
C VAL A 168 -18.02 -3.20 0.51
N ILE A 169 -17.55 -3.15 -0.75
CA ILE A 169 -17.11 -1.91 -1.39
C ILE A 169 -18.15 -1.44 -2.41
N TRP A 170 -18.69 -0.27 -2.15
CA TRP A 170 -19.49 0.46 -3.12
C TRP A 170 -18.60 1.38 -3.96
N THR A 171 -18.79 1.41 -5.27
CA THR A 171 -18.09 2.31 -6.19
C THR A 171 -19.08 3.22 -6.91
N PRO A 172 -18.75 4.52 -7.10
CA PRO A 172 -19.58 5.41 -7.90
C PRO A 172 -19.55 5.00 -9.39
N PRO A 173 -20.58 5.37 -10.19
CA PRO A 173 -20.68 4.95 -11.61
C PRO A 173 -19.49 5.37 -12.47
N ALA A 174 -18.70 6.37 -12.07
CA ALA A 174 -17.52 6.83 -12.78
C ALA A 174 -16.25 5.99 -12.48
N GLN A 175 -16.35 5.01 -11.57
CA GLN A 175 -15.25 4.16 -11.16
C GLN A 175 -15.56 2.69 -11.50
N PRO A 176 -14.54 1.88 -11.85
CA PRO A 176 -14.76 0.45 -12.04
C PRO A 176 -15.23 -0.19 -10.74
N THR A 177 -16.17 -1.11 -10.85
CA THR A 177 -16.59 -1.97 -9.74
C THR A 177 -15.49 -2.96 -9.36
N ILE A 178 -15.62 -3.62 -8.21
CA ILE A 178 -14.66 -4.68 -7.81
C ILE A 178 -14.59 -5.81 -8.85
N GLU A 179 -15.70 -6.10 -9.53
CA GLU A 179 -15.77 -7.15 -10.55
C GLU A 179 -15.09 -6.72 -11.87
N GLU A 180 -15.19 -5.45 -12.22
CA GLU A 180 -14.61 -4.86 -13.44
C GLU A 180 -13.14 -4.47 -13.27
N LEU A 181 -12.68 -4.32 -12.02
CA LEU A 181 -11.34 -3.81 -11.72
C LEU A 181 -10.26 -4.71 -12.31
N GLN A 182 -9.47 -4.14 -13.22
CA GLN A 182 -8.39 -4.83 -13.92
C GLN A 182 -7.15 -4.99 -13.01
N TRP A 183 -6.31 -5.95 -13.34
CA TRP A 183 -5.04 -6.17 -12.67
C TRP A 183 -4.13 -4.94 -12.80
N PHE A 184 -3.48 -4.56 -11.69
CA PHE A 184 -2.68 -3.33 -11.57
C PHE A 184 -3.47 -2.05 -11.91
N ARG A 185 -4.74 -2.02 -11.49
CA ARG A 185 -5.61 -0.86 -11.49
C ARG A 185 -6.20 -0.66 -10.10
N PHE A 186 -6.65 0.56 -9.84
CA PHE A 186 -7.39 0.86 -8.62
C PHE A 186 -8.71 1.55 -8.93
N SER A 187 -9.60 1.50 -7.97
CA SER A 187 -10.87 2.20 -7.93
C SER A 187 -10.96 3.01 -6.64
N ILE A 188 -11.68 4.11 -6.68
CA ILE A 188 -12.00 4.89 -5.49
C ILE A 188 -13.45 4.60 -5.13
N GLY A 189 -13.64 3.95 -4.00
CA GLY A 189 -14.94 3.52 -3.52
C GLY A 189 -15.21 3.95 -2.08
N ARG A 190 -16.20 3.30 -1.49
CA ARG A 190 -16.58 3.50 -0.09
C ARG A 190 -16.92 2.15 0.55
N ILE A 191 -16.61 2.01 1.83
CA ILE A 191 -16.94 0.79 2.58
C ILE A 191 -18.38 0.87 3.07
N GLY A 192 -19.17 -0.17 2.80
CA GLY A 192 -20.56 -0.30 3.29
C GLY A 192 -21.61 0.54 2.58
N GLY A 193 -21.24 1.25 1.49
CA GLY A 193 -22.20 2.02 0.68
C GLY A 193 -21.88 3.51 0.54
N PHE A 194 -22.77 4.26 -0.11
CA PHE A 194 -22.56 5.67 -0.50
C PHE A 194 -22.13 6.60 0.64
N HIS A 195 -22.61 6.39 1.85
CA HIS A 195 -22.26 7.22 3.02
C HIS A 195 -21.06 6.69 3.81
N GLY A 196 -20.46 5.57 3.41
CA GLY A 196 -19.34 4.97 4.09
C GLY A 196 -18.01 5.73 3.91
N PRO A 197 -16.98 5.38 4.69
CA PRO A 197 -15.65 5.97 4.56
C PRO A 197 -15.06 5.67 3.18
N SER A 198 -14.34 6.65 2.64
CA SER A 198 -13.66 6.51 1.35
C SER A 198 -12.51 5.52 1.44
N VAL A 199 -12.34 4.73 0.38
CA VAL A 199 -11.26 3.76 0.25
C VAL A 199 -10.72 3.75 -1.17
N VAL A 200 -9.42 3.58 -1.32
CA VAL A 200 -8.77 3.21 -2.58
C VAL A 200 -8.62 1.70 -2.57
N VAL A 201 -9.17 1.04 -3.57
CA VAL A 201 -9.06 -0.42 -3.72
C VAL A 201 -8.28 -0.72 -4.97
N SER A 202 -7.17 -1.41 -4.83
CA SER A 202 -6.35 -1.84 -5.95
C SER A 202 -6.47 -3.35 -6.16
N ARG A 203 -6.40 -3.79 -7.42
CA ARG A 203 -6.25 -5.20 -7.75
C ARG A 203 -4.76 -5.53 -7.85
N THR A 204 -4.14 -5.58 -6.67
CA THR A 204 -2.73 -5.88 -6.43
C THR A 204 -2.58 -6.91 -5.33
N GLY A 205 -1.37 -7.36 -5.11
CA GLY A 205 -0.96 -8.33 -4.12
C GLY A 205 0.28 -9.07 -4.56
N TYR A 206 0.91 -9.79 -3.66
CA TYR A 206 2.08 -10.61 -3.95
C TYR A 206 1.97 -12.04 -3.39
N SER A 207 0.74 -12.48 -3.11
CA SER A 207 0.42 -13.83 -2.64
C SER A 207 0.44 -14.89 -3.77
N GLY A 208 0.47 -14.45 -5.02
CA GLY A 208 0.28 -15.32 -6.19
C GLY A 208 -1.18 -15.69 -6.46
N GLU A 209 -2.10 -15.21 -5.64
CA GLU A 209 -3.54 -15.43 -5.76
C GLU A 209 -4.28 -14.17 -6.25
N LEU A 210 -5.54 -14.34 -6.63
CA LEU A 210 -6.43 -13.20 -6.81
C LEU A 210 -6.49 -12.39 -5.52
N GLY A 211 -6.26 -11.09 -5.60
CA GLY A 211 -6.23 -10.26 -4.41
C GLY A 211 -6.46 -8.79 -4.69
N TYR A 212 -6.71 -8.10 -3.59
CA TYR A 212 -6.94 -6.66 -3.53
C TYR A 212 -6.26 -6.07 -2.31
N GLU A 213 -5.87 -4.83 -2.43
CA GLU A 213 -5.29 -4.03 -1.36
C GLU A 213 -6.05 -2.72 -1.21
#